data_4c483d4d8099e96262858255ddb4cf0c
#
_entry.id   4c483d4d8099e96262858255ddb4cf0c
#
_cell.length_a   1.000
_cell.length_b   1.000
_cell.length_c   1.000
_cell.angle_alpha   90.00
_cell.angle_beta   90.00
_cell.angle_gamma   90.00
#
_symmetry.space_group_name_H-M   'P 1'
#
loop_
_entity.id
_entity.type
_entity.pdbx_description
1 polymer ?
#
loop_
_entity_poly.entity_id
_entity_poly.type
_entity_poly.pdbx_seq_one_letter_code
_entity_poly.pdbx_strand_id
1 'polypeptide(L)'
;LFFFIGGDHIMMVGGKEILLADASTGDVFKTYVRHIGIGMLAMAGVIGLLTMSNVVSKIMKRAIVDMFSRGKTTTVNVLRTQIDLPSSVLGLGIVLTTVLFSIFFHIYYADTFLQTVLAFFIVLILSFLLSVVGISSIAFTGNEPVSGMTIFMILISAVIMTSVGMGGTTGIIAILMMAAFLATTIGVAGNFMSELKVAHLTGATPAKMQLWQLVGVVIAGIVCVGVLILLNNAYGFVGDGALNAPQANAMAAIVEPLMTGGSAQWELYILGAIFAVLLWMIGVPPLAFALGAYLPMEI
;
A
#
# COMPACT_ATOMS: atom_id res chain seq x y z
N LEU A 1 -6.89 13.75 26.77
CA LEU A 1 -8.23 14.26 26.43
C LEU A 1 -9.31 13.24 26.76
N PHE A 2 -9.18 11.96 26.31
CA PHE A 2 -10.14 10.89 26.60
C PHE A 2 -10.35 10.65 28.10
N PHE A 3 -9.28 10.65 28.90
CA PHE A 3 -9.38 10.48 30.35
C PHE A 3 -10.08 11.65 31.06
N PHE A 4 -9.99 12.86 30.51
CA PHE A 4 -10.59 14.05 31.13
C PHE A 4 -12.06 14.29 30.75
N ILE A 5 -12.48 13.78 29.57
CA ILE A 5 -13.82 14.05 29.02
C ILE A 5 -14.72 12.81 29.10
N GLY A 6 -14.16 11.61 29.16
CA GLY A 6 -14.90 10.36 29.02
C GLY A 6 -14.66 9.33 30.14
N GLY A 7 -14.20 9.74 31.32
CA GLY A 7 -13.85 8.83 32.40
C GLY A 7 -14.93 7.83 32.81
N ASP A 8 -16.20 8.23 32.67
CA ASP A 8 -17.36 7.41 33.02
C ASP A 8 -17.84 6.47 31.87
N HIS A 9 -17.19 6.54 30.69
CA HIS A 9 -17.54 5.64 29.60
C HIS A 9 -16.94 4.24 29.80
N ILE A 10 -17.78 3.24 29.50
CA ILE A 10 -17.38 1.83 29.52
C ILE A 10 -16.75 1.48 28.18
N MET A 11 -15.56 0.89 28.19
CA MET A 11 -14.92 0.32 27.01
C MET A 11 -14.78 -1.20 27.11
N MET A 12 -14.84 -1.87 25.98
CA MET A 12 -14.63 -3.31 25.88
C MET A 12 -13.17 -3.62 25.57
N VAL A 13 -12.47 -4.23 26.52
CA VAL A 13 -11.08 -4.67 26.35
C VAL A 13 -11.02 -6.17 26.57
N GLY A 14 -10.65 -6.93 25.53
CA GLY A 14 -10.52 -8.39 25.64
C GLY A 14 -11.81 -9.11 26.06
N GLY A 15 -13.01 -8.55 25.74
CA GLY A 15 -14.30 -9.10 26.14
C GLY A 15 -14.74 -8.76 27.57
N LYS A 16 -14.02 -7.86 28.27
CA LYS A 16 -14.41 -7.33 29.56
C LYS A 16 -14.78 -5.86 29.48
N GLU A 17 -15.83 -5.48 30.19
CA GLU A 17 -16.20 -4.07 30.34
C GLU A 17 -15.33 -3.43 31.41
N ILE A 18 -14.59 -2.40 31.03
CA ILE A 18 -13.69 -1.62 31.89
C ILE A 18 -14.06 -0.14 31.76
N LEU A 19 -14.07 0.59 32.87
CA LEU A 19 -14.22 2.02 32.85
C LEU A 19 -13.02 2.67 32.15
N LEU A 20 -13.25 3.64 31.31
CA LEU A 20 -12.18 4.34 30.58
C LEU A 20 -11.14 4.95 31.51
N ALA A 21 -11.54 5.35 32.71
CA ALA A 21 -10.65 5.88 33.76
C ALA A 21 -9.65 4.84 34.28
N ASP A 22 -10.03 3.55 34.27
CA ASP A 22 -9.22 2.43 34.76
C ASP A 22 -8.44 1.73 33.66
N ALA A 23 -8.67 2.13 32.40
CA ALA A 23 -8.02 1.54 31.22
C ALA A 23 -6.54 1.96 31.13
N SER A 24 -5.68 1.02 30.74
CA SER A 24 -4.28 1.34 30.45
C SER A 24 -4.17 2.24 29.20
N THR A 25 -3.11 3.04 29.12
CA THR A 25 -2.82 3.85 27.91
C THR A 25 -2.73 2.99 26.65
N GLY A 26 -2.20 1.76 26.78
CA GLY A 26 -2.11 0.80 25.68
C GLY A 26 -3.47 0.32 25.19
N ASP A 27 -4.45 0.11 26.11
CA ASP A 27 -5.80 -0.31 25.75
C ASP A 27 -6.57 0.80 25.03
N VAL A 28 -6.48 2.03 25.53
CA VAL A 28 -7.06 3.21 24.86
C VAL A 28 -6.47 3.41 23.48
N PHE A 29 -5.15 3.26 23.35
CA PHE A 29 -4.47 3.32 22.07
C PHE A 29 -4.99 2.27 21.08
N LYS A 30 -5.06 1.00 21.50
CA LYS A 30 -5.51 -0.11 20.64
C LYS A 30 -6.97 0.03 20.23
N THR A 31 -7.83 0.51 21.13
CA THR A 31 -9.29 0.55 20.88
C THR A 31 -9.73 1.80 20.10
N TYR A 32 -9.10 2.97 20.32
CA TYR A 32 -9.54 4.23 19.73
C TYR A 32 -8.48 4.87 18.84
N VAL A 33 -7.31 5.18 19.36
CA VAL A 33 -6.31 6.00 18.66
C VAL A 33 -5.82 5.31 17.40
N ARG A 34 -5.58 4.01 17.47
CA ARG A 34 -5.15 3.21 16.34
C ARG A 34 -6.15 3.22 15.20
N HIS A 35 -7.47 3.13 15.48
CA HIS A 35 -8.50 3.15 14.45
C HIS A 35 -8.65 4.55 13.83
N ILE A 36 -8.54 5.61 14.63
CA ILE A 36 -8.48 6.98 14.13
C ILE A 36 -7.25 7.15 13.22
N GLY A 37 -6.08 6.67 13.64
CA GLY A 37 -4.84 6.69 12.86
C GLY A 37 -4.98 5.98 11.51
N ILE A 38 -5.63 4.81 11.49
CA ILE A 38 -5.94 4.06 10.27
C ILE A 38 -6.83 4.88 9.32
N GLY A 39 -7.89 5.51 9.85
CA GLY A 39 -8.77 6.38 9.07
C GLY A 39 -8.03 7.59 8.47
N MET A 40 -7.12 8.20 9.25
CA MET A 40 -6.26 9.28 8.76
C MET A 40 -5.33 8.80 7.64
N LEU A 41 -4.70 7.63 7.77
CA LEU A 41 -3.81 7.06 6.75
C LEU A 41 -4.56 6.76 5.45
N ALA A 42 -5.76 6.18 5.55
CA ALA A 42 -6.61 5.90 4.40
C ALA A 42 -6.96 7.19 3.65
N MET A 43 -7.42 8.21 4.36
CA MET A 43 -7.77 9.50 3.76
C MET A 43 -6.54 10.24 3.22
N ALA A 44 -5.39 10.14 3.87
CA ALA A 44 -4.13 10.69 3.35
C ALA A 44 -3.76 10.07 1.99
N GLY A 45 -4.02 8.76 1.80
CA GLY A 45 -3.89 8.08 0.51
C GLY A 45 -4.83 8.66 -0.55
N VAL A 46 -6.10 8.88 -0.20
CA VAL A 46 -7.10 9.52 -1.09
C VAL A 46 -6.68 10.95 -1.46
N ILE A 47 -6.27 11.75 -0.49
CA ILE A 47 -5.79 13.12 -0.72
C ILE A 47 -4.58 13.13 -1.65
N GLY A 48 -3.65 12.19 -1.46
CA GLY A 48 -2.49 12.01 -2.34
C GLY A 48 -2.91 11.74 -3.79
N LEU A 49 -3.87 10.83 -4.01
CA LEU A 49 -4.43 10.56 -5.33
C LEU A 49 -5.10 11.79 -5.95
N LEU A 50 -5.93 12.48 -5.20
CA LEU A 50 -6.65 13.66 -5.68
C LEU A 50 -5.70 14.80 -6.04
N THR A 51 -4.71 15.07 -5.20
CA THR A 51 -3.71 16.11 -5.42
C THR A 51 -2.88 15.85 -6.67
N MET A 52 -2.56 14.57 -6.94
CA MET A 52 -1.76 14.16 -8.10
C MET A 52 -2.60 13.80 -9.34
N SER A 53 -3.92 13.91 -9.28
CA SER A 53 -4.84 13.46 -10.34
C SER A 53 -4.52 14.02 -11.72
N ASN A 54 -4.15 15.31 -11.81
CA ASN A 54 -3.75 15.95 -13.06
C ASN A 54 -2.45 15.38 -13.65
N VAL A 55 -1.49 15.06 -12.79
CA VAL A 55 -0.21 14.45 -13.18
C VAL A 55 -0.46 13.03 -13.64
N VAL A 56 -1.19 12.25 -12.85
CA VAL A 56 -1.60 10.87 -13.17
C VAL A 56 -2.31 10.82 -14.52
N SER A 57 -3.30 11.68 -14.75
CA SER A 57 -4.06 11.73 -16.01
C SER A 57 -3.18 12.00 -17.23
N LYS A 58 -2.22 12.93 -17.11
CA LYS A 58 -1.28 13.24 -18.19
C LYS A 58 -0.32 12.09 -18.50
N ILE A 59 0.21 11.45 -17.46
CA ILE A 59 1.12 10.31 -17.59
C ILE A 59 0.37 9.10 -18.17
N MET A 60 -0.86 8.85 -17.67
CA MET A 60 -1.71 7.77 -18.19
C MET A 60 -1.98 7.92 -19.68
N LYS A 61 -2.39 9.12 -20.12
CA LYS A 61 -2.63 9.39 -21.54
C LYS A 61 -1.37 9.14 -22.38
N ARG A 62 -0.20 9.60 -21.92
CA ARG A 62 1.07 9.36 -22.61
C ARG A 62 1.42 7.88 -22.67
N ALA A 63 1.35 7.18 -21.54
CA ALA A 63 1.66 5.74 -21.49
C ALA A 63 0.78 4.92 -22.44
N ILE A 64 -0.53 5.22 -22.50
CA ILE A 64 -1.46 4.57 -23.42
C ILE A 64 -1.08 4.88 -24.87
N VAL A 65 -0.85 6.15 -25.20
CA VAL A 65 -0.45 6.56 -26.56
C VAL A 65 0.85 5.88 -26.96
N ASP A 66 1.86 5.86 -26.11
CA ASP A 66 3.17 5.26 -26.39
C ASP A 66 3.09 3.74 -26.56
N MET A 67 2.20 3.08 -25.78
CA MET A 67 1.96 1.64 -25.90
C MET A 67 1.28 1.25 -27.22
N PHE A 68 0.36 2.09 -27.71
CA PHE A 68 -0.35 1.87 -28.98
C PHE A 68 0.32 2.53 -30.19
N SER A 69 1.23 3.48 -29.99
CA SER A 69 2.02 4.10 -31.05
C SER A 69 3.12 3.15 -31.50
N ARG A 70 2.79 2.22 -32.39
CA ARG A 70 3.76 1.34 -33.03
C ARG A 70 4.88 2.16 -33.67
N GLY A 71 6.04 2.25 -32.99
CA GLY A 71 7.35 2.34 -33.62
C GLY A 71 7.54 3.44 -34.67
N LYS A 72 7.13 4.67 -34.42
CA LYS A 72 7.80 5.81 -35.06
C LYS A 72 9.10 6.08 -34.30
N THR A 73 10.06 5.22 -34.48
CA THR A 73 11.47 5.56 -34.28
C THR A 73 11.78 6.69 -35.27
N THR A 74 11.53 7.92 -34.85
CA THR A 74 12.24 9.04 -35.43
C THR A 74 13.72 8.76 -35.18
N THR A 75 14.47 8.57 -36.23
CA THR A 75 15.94 8.50 -36.26
C THR A 75 16.52 9.84 -35.85
N VAL A 76 16.25 10.28 -34.65
CA VAL A 76 16.96 11.36 -34.00
C VAL A 76 18.16 10.70 -33.33
N ASN A 77 19.33 11.28 -33.41
CA ASN A 77 20.51 10.86 -32.65
C ASN A 77 20.20 10.95 -31.15
N VAL A 78 19.62 9.86 -30.61
CA VAL A 78 19.24 9.77 -29.20
C VAL A 78 20.53 9.62 -28.41
N LEU A 79 20.75 10.50 -27.45
CA LEU A 79 21.88 10.39 -26.53
C LEU A 79 21.78 9.08 -25.74
N ARG A 80 22.90 8.47 -25.43
CA ARG A 80 22.97 7.21 -24.64
C ARG A 80 22.18 7.29 -23.34
N THR A 81 22.14 8.46 -22.72
CA THR A 81 21.41 8.74 -21.48
C THR A 81 19.88 8.87 -21.64
N GLN A 82 19.38 8.75 -22.88
CA GLN A 82 17.95 8.84 -23.22
C GLN A 82 17.40 7.53 -23.79
N ILE A 83 18.20 6.47 -23.81
CA ILE A 83 17.80 5.17 -24.34
C ILE A 83 17.10 4.39 -23.24
N ASP A 84 15.79 4.22 -23.37
CA ASP A 84 14.94 3.40 -22.50
C ASP A 84 14.63 2.02 -23.11
N LEU A 85 14.11 1.10 -22.29
CA LEU A 85 13.56 -0.15 -22.80
C LEU A 85 12.33 0.13 -23.69
N PRO A 86 12.14 -0.65 -24.79
CA PRO A 86 10.98 -0.48 -25.65
C PRO A 86 9.67 -0.64 -24.89
N SER A 87 8.70 0.23 -25.13
CA SER A 87 7.39 0.21 -24.45
C SER A 87 6.65 -1.12 -24.64
N SER A 88 6.90 -1.84 -25.75
CA SER A 88 6.34 -3.17 -25.99
C SER A 88 6.86 -4.22 -24.99
N VAL A 89 8.15 -4.15 -24.63
CA VAL A 89 8.76 -5.06 -23.64
C VAL A 89 8.20 -4.78 -22.25
N LEU A 90 8.07 -3.49 -21.92
CA LEU A 90 7.47 -3.07 -20.64
C LEU A 90 6.00 -3.49 -20.55
N GLY A 91 5.21 -3.26 -21.60
CA GLY A 91 3.81 -3.67 -21.66
C GLY A 91 3.64 -5.18 -21.54
N LEU A 92 4.47 -5.96 -22.25
CA LEU A 92 4.47 -7.42 -22.13
C LEU A 92 4.82 -7.87 -20.70
N GLY A 93 5.81 -7.23 -20.07
CA GLY A 93 6.21 -7.51 -18.69
C GLY A 93 5.06 -7.26 -17.70
N ILE A 94 4.36 -6.14 -17.82
CA ILE A 94 3.21 -5.80 -16.96
C ILE A 94 2.10 -6.85 -17.11
N VAL A 95 1.73 -7.18 -18.35
CA VAL A 95 0.69 -8.20 -18.60
C VAL A 95 1.11 -9.55 -18.07
N LEU A 96 2.34 -9.98 -18.34
CA LEU A 96 2.85 -11.28 -17.88
C LEU A 96 2.83 -11.39 -16.34
N THR A 97 3.35 -10.39 -15.63
CA THR A 97 3.38 -10.40 -14.16
C THR A 97 1.98 -10.37 -13.57
N THR A 98 1.04 -9.58 -14.14
CA THR A 98 -0.34 -9.54 -13.67
C THR A 98 -1.08 -10.85 -13.94
N VAL A 99 -0.84 -11.48 -15.09
CA VAL A 99 -1.41 -12.80 -15.41
C VAL A 99 -0.84 -13.87 -14.48
N LEU A 100 0.47 -13.91 -14.24
CA LEU A 100 1.08 -14.84 -13.30
C LEU A 100 0.52 -14.67 -11.88
N PHE A 101 0.37 -13.42 -11.42
CA PHE A 101 -0.28 -13.14 -10.15
C PHE A 101 -1.71 -13.68 -10.12
N SER A 102 -2.49 -13.48 -11.19
CA SER A 102 -3.89 -13.93 -11.26
C SER A 102 -4.02 -15.46 -11.28
N ILE A 103 -3.11 -16.15 -11.96
CA ILE A 103 -3.06 -17.61 -11.95
C ILE A 103 -2.76 -18.10 -10.53
N PHE A 104 -1.75 -17.52 -9.89
CA PHE A 104 -1.41 -17.85 -8.51
C PHE A 104 -2.58 -17.57 -7.56
N PHE A 105 -3.24 -16.42 -7.70
CA PHE A 105 -4.39 -16.04 -6.90
C PHE A 105 -5.57 -17.01 -7.11
N HIS A 106 -5.83 -17.42 -8.32
CA HIS A 106 -6.88 -18.39 -8.65
C HIS A 106 -6.66 -19.76 -8.01
N ILE A 107 -5.43 -20.25 -8.06
CA ILE A 107 -5.10 -21.60 -7.56
C ILE A 107 -5.19 -21.66 -6.03
N TYR A 108 -4.82 -20.60 -5.33
CA TYR A 108 -4.65 -20.65 -3.87
C TYR A 108 -5.75 -19.94 -3.08
N TYR A 109 -6.47 -18.97 -3.67
CA TYR A 109 -7.34 -18.08 -2.91
C TYR A 109 -8.73 -17.88 -3.50
N ALA A 110 -8.92 -18.05 -4.81
CA ALA A 110 -10.21 -17.78 -5.44
C ALA A 110 -11.07 -19.04 -5.54
N ASP A 111 -12.30 -18.97 -5.05
CA ASP A 111 -13.30 -20.03 -5.21
C ASP A 111 -14.02 -19.93 -6.56
N THR A 112 -14.09 -18.71 -7.13
CA THR A 112 -14.80 -18.42 -8.38
C THR A 112 -13.91 -17.70 -9.38
N PHE A 113 -14.14 -17.97 -10.67
CA PHE A 113 -13.45 -17.26 -11.76
C PHE A 113 -13.68 -15.73 -11.71
N LEU A 114 -14.86 -15.30 -11.27
CA LEU A 114 -15.19 -13.87 -11.13
C LEU A 114 -14.25 -13.17 -10.13
N GLN A 115 -13.96 -13.80 -8.99
CA GLN A 115 -13.01 -13.27 -8.00
C GLN A 115 -11.63 -13.07 -8.60
N THR A 116 -11.16 -14.02 -9.42
CA THR A 116 -9.87 -13.91 -10.12
C THR A 116 -9.84 -12.75 -11.11
N VAL A 117 -10.90 -12.59 -11.89
CA VAL A 117 -11.00 -11.51 -12.88
C VAL A 117 -11.02 -10.14 -12.18
N LEU A 118 -11.75 -10.03 -11.08
CA LEU A 118 -11.77 -8.78 -10.30
C LEU A 118 -10.40 -8.51 -9.67
N ALA A 119 -9.74 -9.52 -9.09
CA ALA A 119 -8.38 -9.37 -8.56
C ALA A 119 -7.40 -8.91 -9.63
N PHE A 120 -7.48 -9.47 -10.84
CA PHE A 120 -6.67 -9.05 -11.99
C PHE A 120 -6.85 -7.55 -12.29
N PHE A 121 -8.09 -7.09 -12.42
CA PHE A 121 -8.35 -5.68 -12.73
C PHE A 121 -8.00 -4.74 -11.59
N ILE A 122 -8.28 -5.12 -10.34
CA ILE A 122 -7.92 -4.32 -9.16
C ILE A 122 -6.39 -4.14 -9.11
N VAL A 123 -5.65 -5.24 -9.22
CA VAL A 123 -4.18 -5.21 -9.15
C VAL A 123 -3.61 -4.43 -10.33
N LEU A 124 -4.09 -4.64 -11.55
CA LEU A 124 -3.59 -3.95 -12.73
C LEU A 124 -3.84 -2.43 -12.66
N ILE A 125 -5.06 -2.02 -12.31
CA ILE A 125 -5.43 -0.60 -12.28
C ILE A 125 -4.76 0.10 -11.10
N LEU A 126 -4.85 -0.47 -9.90
CA LEU A 126 -4.30 0.16 -8.70
C LEU A 126 -2.77 0.19 -8.72
N SER A 127 -2.09 -0.87 -9.19
CA SER A 127 -0.62 -0.86 -9.29
C SER A 127 -0.15 0.27 -10.19
N PHE A 128 -0.77 0.45 -11.35
CA PHE A 128 -0.42 1.52 -12.27
C PHE A 128 -0.69 2.91 -11.69
N LEU A 129 -1.91 3.14 -11.21
CA LEU A 129 -2.31 4.44 -10.65
C LEU A 129 -1.43 4.85 -9.48
N LEU A 130 -1.23 3.94 -8.53
CA LEU A 130 -0.54 4.24 -7.29
C LEU A 130 0.98 4.30 -7.46
N SER A 131 1.54 3.55 -8.42
CA SER A 131 2.96 3.71 -8.78
C SER A 131 3.26 5.11 -9.31
N VAL A 132 2.39 5.66 -10.16
CA VAL A 132 2.54 7.05 -10.65
C VAL A 132 2.48 8.06 -9.50
N VAL A 133 1.57 7.86 -8.53
CA VAL A 133 1.49 8.72 -7.35
C VAL A 133 2.72 8.56 -6.46
N GLY A 134 3.18 7.33 -6.23
CA GLY A 134 4.39 7.03 -5.46
C GLY A 134 5.63 7.68 -6.04
N ILE A 135 5.86 7.50 -7.34
CA ILE A 135 6.97 8.14 -8.07
C ILE A 135 6.90 9.66 -7.95
N SER A 136 5.71 10.25 -8.15
CA SER A 136 5.53 11.71 -8.05
C SER A 136 5.79 12.22 -6.64
N SER A 137 5.32 11.48 -5.62
CA SER A 137 5.54 11.82 -4.22
C SER A 137 7.03 11.85 -3.87
N ILE A 138 7.77 10.82 -4.25
CA ILE A 138 9.23 10.79 -4.03
C ILE A 138 9.92 11.92 -4.77
N ALA A 139 9.53 12.21 -5.99
CA ALA A 139 10.11 13.29 -6.77
C ALA A 139 9.92 14.68 -6.12
N PHE A 140 8.80 14.92 -5.43
CA PHE A 140 8.48 16.21 -4.82
C PHE A 140 8.85 16.31 -3.35
N THR A 141 8.68 15.23 -2.59
CA THR A 141 8.82 15.25 -1.11
C THR A 141 10.01 14.46 -0.60
N GLY A 142 10.60 13.60 -1.42
CA GLY A 142 11.64 12.66 -1.00
C GLY A 142 11.12 11.51 -0.12
N ASN A 143 9.81 11.46 0.16
CA ASN A 143 9.21 10.45 1.03
C ASN A 143 8.33 9.49 0.24
N GLU A 144 8.39 8.20 0.60
CA GLU A 144 7.52 7.16 0.05
C GLU A 144 6.17 7.14 0.78
N PRO A 145 5.04 7.37 0.10
CA PRO A 145 3.72 7.32 0.71
C PRO A 145 3.13 5.90 0.77
N VAL A 146 3.98 4.87 0.75
CA VAL A 146 3.57 3.45 0.64
C VAL A 146 2.58 3.06 1.73
N SER A 147 2.80 3.48 2.97
CA SER A 147 1.95 3.10 4.12
C SER A 147 0.49 3.52 3.96
N GLY A 148 0.25 4.79 3.64
CA GLY A 148 -1.12 5.29 3.45
C GLY A 148 -1.79 4.72 2.21
N MET A 149 -1.06 4.61 1.10
CA MET A 149 -1.56 4.04 -0.14
C MET A 149 -1.92 2.57 0.00
N THR A 150 -1.13 1.79 0.75
CA THR A 150 -1.42 0.37 0.99
C THR A 150 -2.70 0.20 1.78
N ILE A 151 -2.95 1.01 2.81
CA ILE A 151 -4.19 0.97 3.59
C ILE A 151 -5.41 1.33 2.73
N PHE A 152 -5.29 2.37 1.91
CA PHE A 152 -6.33 2.74 0.95
C PHE A 152 -6.66 1.59 -0.03
N MET A 153 -5.64 0.93 -0.56
CA MET A 153 -5.81 -0.21 -1.46
C MET A 153 -6.47 -1.40 -0.79
N ILE A 154 -6.09 -1.70 0.46
CA ILE A 154 -6.69 -2.77 1.24
C ILE A 154 -8.19 -2.52 1.41
N LEU A 155 -8.58 -1.30 1.76
CA LEU A 155 -9.99 -0.94 1.92
C LEU A 155 -10.78 -1.17 0.62
N ILE A 156 -10.29 -0.65 -0.51
CA ILE A 156 -10.97 -0.84 -1.80
C ILE A 156 -11.03 -2.31 -2.19
N SER A 157 -9.90 -3.02 -2.10
CA SER A 157 -9.84 -4.43 -2.48
C SER A 157 -10.74 -5.30 -1.59
N ALA A 158 -10.75 -5.03 -0.27
CA ALA A 158 -11.58 -5.75 0.68
C ALA A 158 -13.07 -5.53 0.40
N VAL A 159 -13.51 -4.28 0.20
CA VAL A 159 -14.92 -3.97 -0.10
C VAL A 159 -15.37 -4.63 -1.40
N ILE A 160 -14.56 -4.56 -2.46
CA ILE A 160 -14.91 -5.19 -3.75
C ILE A 160 -14.95 -6.71 -3.61
N MET A 161 -13.96 -7.32 -2.97
CA MET A 161 -13.89 -8.79 -2.85
C MET A 161 -14.96 -9.34 -1.93
N THR A 162 -15.32 -8.64 -0.86
CA THR A 162 -16.43 -9.02 0.02
C THR A 162 -17.76 -8.97 -0.73
N SER A 163 -17.97 -7.99 -1.60
CA SER A 163 -19.20 -7.90 -2.41
C SER A 163 -19.40 -9.08 -3.36
N VAL A 164 -18.34 -9.82 -3.68
CA VAL A 164 -18.34 -11.02 -4.54
C VAL A 164 -18.31 -12.32 -3.71
N GLY A 165 -18.57 -12.20 -2.41
CA GLY A 165 -18.67 -13.35 -1.51
C GLY A 165 -17.34 -13.93 -1.03
N MET A 166 -16.22 -13.21 -1.21
CA MET A 166 -14.96 -13.60 -0.58
C MET A 166 -14.98 -13.22 0.90
N GLY A 167 -14.69 -14.16 1.78
CA GLY A 167 -14.70 -13.92 3.23
C GLY A 167 -13.91 -14.96 4.02
N GLY A 168 -13.95 -14.85 5.33
CA GLY A 168 -13.25 -15.75 6.25
C GLY A 168 -11.73 -15.63 6.18
N THR A 169 -11.03 -16.61 6.68
CA THR A 169 -9.56 -16.64 6.77
C THR A 169 -8.89 -16.60 5.39
N THR A 170 -9.46 -17.32 4.42
CA THR A 170 -8.96 -17.32 3.04
C THR A 170 -9.07 -15.93 2.42
N GLY A 171 -10.19 -15.23 2.64
CA GLY A 171 -10.38 -13.86 2.18
C GLY A 171 -9.38 -12.89 2.80
N ILE A 172 -9.10 -13.00 4.10
CA ILE A 172 -8.09 -12.18 4.78
C ILE A 172 -6.72 -12.36 4.11
N ILE A 173 -6.28 -13.59 3.92
CA ILE A 173 -4.97 -13.88 3.31
C ILE A 173 -4.94 -13.38 1.86
N ALA A 174 -6.01 -13.58 1.09
CA ALA A 174 -6.14 -13.10 -0.29
C ALA A 174 -5.95 -11.59 -0.41
N ILE A 175 -6.63 -10.80 0.43
CA ILE A 175 -6.51 -9.34 0.44
C ILE A 175 -5.11 -8.90 0.87
N LEU A 176 -4.52 -9.55 1.88
CA LEU A 176 -3.16 -9.24 2.31
C LEU A 176 -2.13 -9.55 1.22
N MET A 177 -2.33 -10.62 0.43
CA MET A 177 -1.47 -10.94 -0.72
C MET A 177 -1.62 -9.91 -1.85
N MET A 178 -2.84 -9.45 -2.16
CA MET A 178 -3.04 -8.34 -3.10
C MET A 178 -2.34 -7.08 -2.60
N ALA A 179 -2.46 -6.75 -1.34
CA ALA A 179 -1.82 -5.59 -0.72
C ALA A 179 -0.29 -5.69 -0.76
N ALA A 180 0.27 -6.86 -0.49
CA ALA A 180 1.72 -7.10 -0.56
C ALA A 180 2.25 -6.89 -1.99
N PHE A 181 1.54 -7.42 -3.00
CA PHE A 181 1.90 -7.22 -4.41
C PHE A 181 1.90 -5.73 -4.77
N LEU A 182 0.84 -5.02 -4.41
CA LEU A 182 0.68 -3.61 -4.72
C LEU A 182 1.70 -2.73 -3.97
N ALA A 183 1.92 -2.99 -2.68
CA ALA A 183 2.93 -2.28 -1.89
C ALA A 183 4.34 -2.45 -2.45
N THR A 184 4.70 -3.68 -2.84
CA THR A 184 5.99 -3.97 -3.47
C THR A 184 6.13 -3.21 -4.79
N THR A 185 5.08 -3.18 -5.61
CA THR A 185 5.09 -2.47 -6.89
C THR A 185 5.31 -0.97 -6.70
N ILE A 186 4.64 -0.35 -5.73
CA ILE A 186 4.79 1.09 -5.44
C ILE A 186 6.19 1.38 -4.90
N GLY A 187 6.67 0.59 -3.93
CA GLY A 187 7.99 0.78 -3.32
C GLY A 187 9.13 0.64 -4.34
N VAL A 188 9.07 -0.40 -5.19
CA VAL A 188 10.07 -0.59 -6.26
C VAL A 188 10.02 0.56 -7.26
N ALA A 189 8.83 0.99 -7.69
CA ALA A 189 8.68 2.08 -8.64
C ALA A 189 9.23 3.40 -8.09
N GLY A 190 8.97 3.70 -6.83
CA GLY A 190 9.45 4.88 -6.16
C GLY A 190 10.98 4.92 -6.01
N ASN A 191 11.55 3.84 -5.48
CA ASN A 191 13.01 3.74 -5.31
C ASN A 191 13.74 3.81 -6.65
N PHE A 192 13.20 3.15 -7.68
CA PHE A 192 13.78 3.16 -9.02
C PHE A 192 13.83 4.56 -9.63
N MET A 193 12.88 5.44 -9.31
CA MET A 193 12.93 6.84 -9.74
C MET A 193 14.16 7.56 -9.21
N SER A 194 14.52 7.34 -7.94
CA SER A 194 15.73 7.89 -7.33
C SER A 194 17.01 7.35 -7.98
N GLU A 195 17.04 6.06 -8.27
CA GLU A 195 18.14 5.40 -8.98
C GLU A 195 18.33 5.95 -10.40
N LEU A 196 17.23 6.16 -11.14
CA LEU A 196 17.28 6.77 -12.47
C LEU A 196 17.81 8.21 -12.43
N LYS A 197 17.51 8.97 -11.38
CA LYS A 197 18.07 10.30 -11.18
C LYS A 197 19.58 10.24 -10.99
N VAL A 198 20.08 9.33 -10.16
CA VAL A 198 21.52 9.09 -9.98
C VAL A 198 22.17 8.66 -11.29
N ALA A 199 21.52 7.75 -12.03
CA ALA A 199 21.97 7.29 -13.33
C ALA A 199 22.14 8.44 -14.34
N HIS A 200 21.17 9.34 -14.38
CA HIS A 200 21.23 10.53 -15.23
C HIS A 200 22.43 11.41 -14.88
N LEU A 201 22.68 11.65 -13.60
CA LEU A 201 23.80 12.47 -13.13
C LEU A 201 25.16 11.82 -13.40
N THR A 202 25.25 10.49 -13.37
CA THR A 202 26.48 9.72 -13.65
C THR A 202 26.66 9.38 -15.14
N GLY A 203 25.68 9.73 -16.00
CA GLY A 203 25.71 9.45 -17.44
C GLY A 203 25.49 7.97 -17.78
N ALA A 204 24.84 7.19 -16.92
CA ALA A 204 24.52 5.79 -17.18
C ALA A 204 23.39 5.65 -18.22
N THR A 205 23.28 4.47 -18.85
CA THR A 205 22.22 4.18 -19.84
C THR A 205 20.98 3.65 -19.13
N PRO A 206 19.81 4.33 -19.17
CA PRO A 206 18.60 3.92 -18.48
C PRO A 206 18.15 2.50 -18.80
N ALA A 207 18.16 2.10 -20.06
CA ALA A 207 17.76 0.75 -20.50
C ALA A 207 18.57 -0.37 -19.80
N LYS A 208 19.87 -0.16 -19.59
CA LYS A 208 20.71 -1.14 -18.86
C LYS A 208 20.34 -1.20 -17.40
N MET A 209 20.04 -0.06 -16.78
CA MET A 209 19.61 -0.02 -15.39
C MET A 209 18.26 -0.70 -15.20
N GLN A 210 17.30 -0.44 -16.06
CA GLN A 210 15.99 -1.10 -16.07
C GLN A 210 16.12 -2.63 -16.15
N LEU A 211 17.03 -3.13 -17.00
CA LEU A 211 17.28 -4.57 -17.14
C LEU A 211 17.90 -5.17 -15.86
N TRP A 212 18.93 -4.52 -15.32
CA TRP A 212 19.59 -5.01 -14.10
C TRP A 212 18.71 -4.90 -12.86
N GLN A 213 17.80 -3.94 -12.82
CA GLN A 213 16.78 -3.82 -11.78
C GLN A 213 15.90 -5.08 -11.71
N LEU A 214 15.51 -5.67 -12.84
CA LEU A 214 14.74 -6.92 -12.85
C LEU A 214 15.51 -8.06 -12.16
N VAL A 215 16.81 -8.17 -12.45
CA VAL A 215 17.67 -9.17 -11.79
C VAL A 215 17.79 -8.88 -10.29
N GLY A 216 18.00 -7.61 -9.93
CA GLY A 216 18.09 -7.18 -8.53
C GLY A 216 16.84 -7.49 -7.73
N VAL A 217 15.65 -7.25 -8.30
CA VAL A 217 14.36 -7.53 -7.64
C VAL A 217 14.17 -9.02 -7.37
N VAL A 218 14.55 -9.90 -8.31
CA VAL A 218 14.46 -11.35 -8.10
C VAL A 218 15.38 -11.79 -6.95
N ILE A 219 16.62 -11.34 -6.95
CA ILE A 219 17.58 -11.67 -5.89
C ILE A 219 17.08 -11.12 -4.53
N ALA A 220 16.66 -9.86 -4.50
CA ALA A 220 16.12 -9.23 -3.30
C ALA A 220 14.89 -9.99 -2.75
N GLY A 221 14.00 -10.46 -3.62
CA GLY A 221 12.83 -11.25 -3.22
C GLY A 221 13.22 -12.55 -2.51
N ILE A 222 14.19 -13.28 -3.04
CA ILE A 222 14.69 -14.52 -2.44
C ILE A 222 15.34 -14.24 -1.07
N VAL A 223 16.18 -13.20 -1.00
CA VAL A 223 16.83 -12.81 0.25
C VAL A 223 15.81 -12.35 1.30
N CYS A 224 14.80 -11.57 0.89
CA CYS A 224 13.75 -11.09 1.78
C CYS A 224 12.98 -12.24 2.43
N VAL A 225 12.59 -13.27 1.66
CA VAL A 225 11.94 -14.46 2.21
C VAL A 225 12.85 -15.17 3.21
N GLY A 226 14.14 -15.34 2.89
CA GLY A 226 15.12 -15.93 3.82
C GLY A 226 15.25 -15.15 5.13
N VAL A 227 15.31 -13.83 5.05
CA VAL A 227 15.37 -12.96 6.24
C VAL A 227 14.09 -13.04 7.07
N LEU A 228 12.91 -13.08 6.44
CA LEU A 228 11.63 -13.23 7.16
C LEU A 228 11.56 -14.56 7.91
N ILE A 229 12.00 -15.66 7.30
CA ILE A 229 12.06 -16.97 7.98
C ILE A 229 13.04 -16.91 9.18
N LEU A 230 14.19 -16.29 9.00
CA LEU A 230 15.17 -16.13 10.06
C LEU A 230 14.63 -15.29 11.23
N LEU A 231 13.98 -14.17 10.94
CA LEU A 231 13.36 -13.32 11.95
C LEU A 231 12.22 -14.04 12.70
N ASN A 232 11.40 -14.79 11.98
CA ASN A 232 10.33 -15.57 12.59
C ASN A 232 10.88 -16.65 13.52
N ASN A 233 11.99 -17.30 13.17
CA ASN A 233 12.63 -18.33 14.01
C ASN A 233 13.37 -17.73 15.21
N ALA A 234 13.91 -16.51 15.07
CA ALA A 234 14.69 -15.86 16.12
C ALA A 234 13.80 -15.16 17.17
N TYR A 235 12.78 -14.47 16.73
CA TYR A 235 11.95 -13.60 17.58
C TYR A 235 10.48 -13.98 17.59
N GLY A 236 9.99 -14.65 16.52
CA GLY A 236 8.55 -14.84 16.30
C GLY A 236 7.83 -13.54 15.89
N PHE A 237 6.65 -13.66 15.30
CA PHE A 237 5.76 -12.53 14.99
C PHE A 237 4.50 -12.50 15.85
N VAL A 238 4.29 -13.51 16.69
CA VAL A 238 3.11 -13.66 17.54
C VAL A 238 3.54 -14.08 18.95
N GLY A 239 2.98 -13.46 19.98
CA GLY A 239 3.24 -13.78 21.37
C GLY A 239 3.97 -12.69 22.15
N ASP A 240 4.22 -12.92 23.44
CA ASP A 240 4.92 -12.00 24.32
C ASP A 240 6.41 -11.93 23.92
N GLY A 241 6.90 -10.72 23.67
CA GLY A 241 8.27 -10.48 23.20
C GLY A 241 8.48 -10.65 21.68
N ALA A 242 7.43 -10.90 20.91
CA ALA A 242 7.49 -11.01 19.47
C ALA A 242 7.90 -9.68 18.81
N LEU A 243 8.49 -9.79 17.61
CA LEU A 243 8.88 -8.63 16.82
C LEU A 243 7.64 -7.79 16.46
N ASN A 244 7.67 -6.53 16.86
CA ASN A 244 6.55 -5.63 16.62
C ASN A 244 6.46 -5.29 15.12
N ALA A 245 5.31 -5.58 14.48
CA ALA A 245 5.04 -5.30 13.08
C ALA A 245 3.83 -4.35 12.94
N PRO A 246 4.02 -3.03 13.23
CA PRO A 246 2.88 -2.09 13.33
C PRO A 246 2.03 -2.05 12.08
N GLN A 247 2.63 -1.99 10.90
CA GLN A 247 1.91 -1.93 9.61
C GLN A 247 1.12 -3.20 9.32
N ALA A 248 1.70 -4.38 9.55
CA ALA A 248 0.99 -5.64 9.37
C ALA A 248 -0.23 -5.74 10.30
N ASN A 249 -0.06 -5.31 11.54
CA ASN A 249 -1.15 -5.22 12.51
C ASN A 249 -2.24 -4.22 12.09
N ALA A 250 -1.87 -3.10 11.44
CA ALA A 250 -2.85 -2.15 10.91
C ALA A 250 -3.68 -2.76 9.79
N MET A 251 -3.01 -3.43 8.87
CA MET A 251 -3.66 -4.08 7.74
C MET A 251 -4.62 -5.18 8.22
N ALA A 252 -4.18 -6.00 9.17
CA ALA A 252 -5.02 -7.03 9.77
C ALA A 252 -6.26 -6.44 10.46
N ALA A 253 -6.10 -5.38 11.23
CA ALA A 253 -7.20 -4.70 11.93
C ALA A 253 -8.28 -4.13 11.00
N ILE A 254 -7.95 -3.86 9.74
CA ILE A 254 -8.91 -3.40 8.72
C ILE A 254 -9.56 -4.59 8.01
N VAL A 255 -8.74 -5.57 7.61
CA VAL A 255 -9.20 -6.68 6.77
C VAL A 255 -10.07 -7.66 7.57
N GLU A 256 -9.69 -7.95 8.81
CA GLU A 256 -10.35 -8.92 9.65
C GLU A 256 -11.85 -8.63 9.86
N PRO A 257 -12.28 -7.44 10.31
CA PRO A 257 -13.70 -7.14 10.49
C PRO A 257 -14.48 -7.16 9.15
N LEU A 258 -13.86 -6.73 8.06
CA LEU A 258 -14.50 -6.69 6.75
C LEU A 258 -14.73 -8.10 6.18
N MET A 259 -13.82 -9.04 6.42
CA MET A 259 -13.88 -10.40 5.88
C MET A 259 -14.62 -11.40 6.79
N THR A 260 -14.71 -11.13 8.10
CA THR A 260 -15.41 -12.00 9.04
C THR A 260 -16.84 -11.56 9.33
N GLY A 261 -17.30 -10.44 8.74
CA GLY A 261 -18.61 -9.86 9.01
C GLY A 261 -18.72 -9.21 10.40
N GLY A 262 -17.58 -8.93 11.04
CA GLY A 262 -17.52 -8.19 12.29
C GLY A 262 -17.89 -6.70 12.10
N SER A 263 -18.29 -6.05 13.18
CA SER A 263 -18.55 -4.61 13.18
C SER A 263 -17.23 -3.86 13.10
N ALA A 264 -16.84 -3.43 11.89
CA ALA A 264 -15.76 -2.46 11.75
C ALA A 264 -16.18 -1.15 12.43
N GLN A 265 -15.26 -0.53 13.16
CA GLN A 265 -15.51 0.74 13.85
C GLN A 265 -15.47 1.93 12.87
N TRP A 266 -16.42 1.94 11.94
CA TRP A 266 -16.51 2.93 10.88
C TRP A 266 -16.52 4.37 11.40
N GLU A 267 -17.13 4.59 12.55
CA GLU A 267 -17.20 5.90 13.20
C GLU A 267 -15.79 6.47 13.49
N LEU A 268 -14.89 5.65 13.99
CA LEU A 268 -13.52 6.05 14.28
C LEU A 268 -12.69 6.24 13.00
N TYR A 269 -12.94 5.42 11.98
CA TYR A 269 -12.28 5.59 10.68
C TYR A 269 -12.73 6.89 10.00
N ILE A 270 -14.03 7.22 10.05
CA ILE A 270 -14.57 8.46 9.51
C ILE A 270 -14.02 9.67 10.29
N LEU A 271 -13.97 9.59 11.62
CA LEU A 271 -13.37 10.62 12.45
C LEU A 271 -11.92 10.88 12.05
N GLY A 272 -11.13 9.82 11.89
CA GLY A 272 -9.75 9.92 11.41
C GLY A 272 -9.65 10.55 10.03
N ALA A 273 -10.54 10.17 9.11
CA ALA A 273 -10.60 10.74 7.76
C ALA A 273 -10.88 12.26 7.80
N ILE A 274 -11.82 12.70 8.65
CA ILE A 274 -12.10 14.14 8.85
C ILE A 274 -10.86 14.87 9.38
N PHE A 275 -10.16 14.31 10.36
CA PHE A 275 -8.91 14.87 10.86
C PHE A 275 -7.85 15.01 9.76
N ALA A 276 -7.70 14.04 8.90
CA ALA A 276 -6.75 14.12 7.79
C ALA A 276 -7.09 15.26 6.81
N VAL A 277 -8.39 15.47 6.51
CA VAL A 277 -8.83 16.58 5.67
C VAL A 277 -8.55 17.93 6.33
N LEU A 278 -8.83 18.07 7.63
CA LEU A 278 -8.54 19.29 8.39
C LEU A 278 -7.04 19.60 8.39
N LEU A 279 -6.17 18.61 8.63
CA LEU A 279 -4.72 18.77 8.56
C LEU A 279 -4.27 19.24 7.18
N TRP A 280 -4.83 18.63 6.11
CA TRP A 280 -4.53 19.04 4.75
C TRP A 280 -4.94 20.50 4.47
N MET A 281 -6.12 20.92 4.94
CA MET A 281 -6.60 22.30 4.76
C MET A 281 -5.70 23.34 5.44
N ILE A 282 -5.08 23.01 6.57
CA ILE A 282 -4.14 23.91 7.26
C ILE A 282 -2.69 23.77 6.79
N GLY A 283 -2.45 22.94 5.74
CA GLY A 283 -1.12 22.79 5.13
C GLY A 283 -0.19 21.81 5.87
N VAL A 284 -0.68 21.04 6.83
CA VAL A 284 0.09 19.98 7.49
C VAL A 284 0.00 18.70 6.65
N PRO A 285 1.13 18.02 6.36
CA PRO A 285 1.10 16.79 5.59
C PRO A 285 0.36 15.67 6.36
N PRO A 286 -0.84 15.24 5.91
CA PRO A 286 -1.69 14.32 6.67
C PRO A 286 -1.04 12.96 6.89
N LEU A 287 -0.25 12.50 5.91
CA LEU A 287 0.40 11.18 5.95
C LEU A 287 1.43 11.10 7.09
N ALA A 288 2.29 12.11 7.23
CA ALA A 288 3.31 12.12 8.27
C ALA A 288 2.69 12.20 9.68
N PHE A 289 1.65 13.02 9.82
CA PHE A 289 0.92 13.13 11.09
C PHE A 289 0.19 11.83 11.44
N ALA A 290 -0.47 11.21 10.46
CA ALA A 290 -1.18 9.97 10.64
C ALA A 290 -0.25 8.81 11.04
N LEU A 291 0.93 8.73 10.45
CA LEU A 291 1.95 7.75 10.84
C LEU A 291 2.38 7.94 12.29
N GLY A 292 2.63 9.20 12.71
CA GLY A 292 2.98 9.49 14.10
C GLY A 292 1.87 9.18 15.10
N ALA A 293 0.60 9.40 14.71
CA ALA A 293 -0.55 9.05 15.55
C ALA A 293 -0.81 7.54 15.61
N TYR A 294 -0.44 6.82 14.56
CA TYR A 294 -0.65 5.38 14.45
C TYR A 294 0.44 4.55 15.15
N LEU A 295 1.68 5.04 15.20
CA LEU A 295 2.79 4.33 15.84
C LEU A 295 2.66 4.40 17.38
N PRO A 296 2.78 3.28 18.09
CA PRO A 296 2.81 3.31 19.56
C PRO A 296 4.08 4.04 20.05
N MET A 297 3.95 4.80 21.14
CA MET A 297 5.07 5.59 21.70
C MET A 297 6.20 4.74 22.29
N GLU A 298 6.08 3.44 22.28
CA GLU A 298 7.06 2.49 22.83
C GLU A 298 8.13 2.06 21.81
N ILE A 299 8.16 2.69 20.62
CA ILE A 299 9.11 2.40 19.54
C ILE A 299 10.18 3.48 19.48
#